data_00ac8133bf6d93c4bc84dc7b7cdcdc9c
#
_entry.id   00ac8133bf6d93c4bc84dc7b7cdcdc9c
#
_cell.length_a   1.000
_cell.length_b   1.000
_cell.length_c   1.000
_cell.angle_alpha   90.00
_cell.angle_beta   90.00
_cell.angle_gamma   90.00
#
_symmetry.space_group_name_H-M   'P 1'
#
loop_
_entity.id
_entity.type
_entity.pdbx_description
1 polymer ?
#
loop_
_entity_poly.entity_id
_entity_poly.type
_entity_poly.pdbx_seq_one_letter_code
_entity_poly.pdbx_strand_id
1 'polypeptide(L)'
;NKEGRIKEWYEEDSPQFTNEGIENHHRHVSHLVGLFPGTLFSKDQAEYLEAARATLNHRGDGGTGWSKANKINLWARLLDGNRAHRLLAEQLKYSTLENLWDTHAPFQIDGNFGATSGIAEMLLQSHTGYIAPLPALPDAWKDGQVSGLVARGNFEVSMKWKDKNLQSLSFLSNVGGDLIVDYPNIEASQIKVNGKPVKATILKDNRIQLATQKGDVITFEHFPGRVTSLTAVRQNGVTAELTFNQVEGATHYVIQRQVKDL
;
A
#
# COMPACT_ATOMS: atom_id res chain seq x y z
N ASN A 1 -12.17 -5.06 19.57
CA ASN A 1 -12.14 -5.25 21.01
C ASN A 1 -11.97 -3.91 21.75
N LYS A 2 -11.90 -3.92 23.08
CA LYS A 2 -11.79 -2.73 23.94
C LYS A 2 -10.53 -1.89 23.67
N GLU A 3 -9.45 -2.50 23.17
CA GLU A 3 -8.20 -1.80 22.82
C GLU A 3 -8.18 -1.33 21.36
N GLY A 4 -9.32 -1.34 20.66
CA GLY A 4 -9.40 -0.93 19.26
C GLY A 4 -8.77 -1.90 18.26
N ARG A 5 -8.52 -3.16 18.65
CA ARG A 5 -7.95 -4.19 17.80
C ARG A 5 -9.04 -5.04 17.12
N ILE A 6 -8.73 -5.63 15.99
CA ILE A 6 -9.57 -6.67 15.37
C ILE A 6 -9.60 -7.88 16.30
N LYS A 7 -10.79 -8.39 16.60
CA LYS A 7 -10.95 -9.59 17.42
C LYS A 7 -10.49 -10.84 16.68
N GLU A 8 -9.76 -11.70 17.35
CA GLU A 8 -9.51 -13.07 16.91
C GLU A 8 -10.63 -13.99 17.34
N TRP A 9 -11.17 -13.73 18.54
CA TRP A 9 -12.25 -14.51 19.15
C TRP A 9 -13.44 -13.62 19.46
N TYR A 10 -14.65 -14.16 19.27
CA TYR A 10 -15.88 -13.40 19.53
C TYR A 10 -15.94 -12.89 20.98
N GLU A 11 -15.50 -13.73 21.93
CA GLU A 11 -15.58 -13.50 23.37
C GLU A 11 -14.44 -12.66 23.97
N GLU A 12 -13.54 -12.09 23.17
CA GLU A 12 -12.37 -11.34 23.68
C GLU A 12 -12.71 -10.21 24.67
N ASP A 13 -13.89 -9.62 24.55
CA ASP A 13 -14.33 -8.55 25.46
C ASP A 13 -15.15 -9.09 26.66
N SER A 14 -15.36 -10.41 26.76
CA SER A 14 -16.11 -10.99 27.86
C SER A 14 -15.25 -11.07 29.13
N PRO A 15 -15.85 -10.96 30.33
CA PRO A 15 -15.12 -11.08 31.60
C PRO A 15 -14.48 -12.47 31.81
N GLN A 16 -14.96 -13.47 31.12
CA GLN A 16 -14.48 -14.84 31.21
C GLN A 16 -13.28 -15.13 30.29
N PHE A 17 -13.00 -14.22 29.35
CA PHE A 17 -11.86 -14.40 28.45
C PHE A 17 -10.57 -14.10 29.20
N THR A 18 -9.65 -15.06 29.25
CA THR A 18 -8.42 -14.93 30.03
C THR A 18 -7.42 -13.98 29.34
N ASN A 19 -6.56 -13.34 30.14
CA ASN A 19 -5.52 -12.43 29.62
C ASN A 19 -4.56 -13.12 28.65
N GLU A 20 -4.37 -14.44 28.75
CA GLU A 20 -3.51 -15.19 27.82
C GLU A 20 -4.00 -15.10 26.37
N GLY A 21 -5.31 -14.98 26.14
CA GLY A 21 -5.89 -14.75 24.83
C GLY A 21 -5.72 -13.30 24.34
N ILE A 22 -5.77 -12.33 25.25
CA ILE A 22 -5.69 -10.89 24.94
C ILE A 22 -4.23 -10.46 24.73
N GLU A 23 -3.33 -10.93 25.58
CA GLU A 23 -1.89 -10.61 25.56
C GLU A 23 -1.10 -11.47 24.56
N ASN A 24 -1.77 -12.13 23.67
CA ASN A 24 -1.19 -13.09 22.75
C ASN A 24 -0.32 -12.41 21.67
N HIS A 25 0.99 -12.63 21.76
CA HIS A 25 1.97 -12.26 20.74
C HIS A 25 2.24 -13.38 19.74
N HIS A 26 1.27 -14.27 19.54
CA HIS A 26 1.42 -15.41 18.65
C HIS A 26 1.71 -14.97 17.21
N ARG A 27 2.54 -15.73 16.52
CA ARG A 27 2.94 -15.44 15.12
C ARG A 27 1.80 -15.52 14.12
N HIS A 28 0.72 -16.23 14.42
CA HIS A 28 -0.47 -16.30 13.57
C HIS A 28 -1.34 -15.05 13.76
N VAL A 29 -1.85 -14.52 12.66
CA VAL A 29 -2.70 -13.34 12.59
C VAL A 29 -3.91 -13.58 11.70
N SER A 30 -4.52 -14.76 11.82
CA SER A 30 -5.62 -15.24 10.98
C SER A 30 -6.85 -14.33 10.97
N HIS A 31 -7.11 -13.60 12.05
CA HIS A 31 -8.18 -12.59 12.12
C HIS A 31 -7.93 -11.36 11.22
N LEU A 32 -6.73 -11.20 10.66
CA LEU A 32 -6.42 -10.18 9.67
C LEU A 32 -6.60 -10.68 8.22
N VAL A 33 -7.20 -11.84 8.00
CA VAL A 33 -7.50 -12.36 6.66
C VAL A 33 -8.34 -11.40 5.82
N GLY A 34 -9.18 -10.58 6.44
CA GLY A 34 -9.95 -9.54 5.76
C GLY A 34 -9.10 -8.42 5.16
N LEU A 35 -7.90 -8.18 5.72
CA LEU A 35 -6.91 -7.25 5.17
C LEU A 35 -6.09 -7.89 4.06
N PHE A 36 -5.52 -9.08 4.33
CA PHE A 36 -4.75 -9.86 3.36
C PHE A 36 -4.83 -11.37 3.69
N PRO A 37 -5.09 -12.23 2.68
CA PRO A 37 -5.27 -11.95 1.24
C PRO A 37 -6.66 -11.43 0.87
N GLY A 38 -7.55 -11.26 1.83
CA GLY A 38 -8.89 -10.75 1.63
C GLY A 38 -8.93 -9.31 1.10
N THR A 39 -10.14 -8.82 0.88
CA THR A 39 -10.40 -7.54 0.23
C THR A 39 -11.40 -6.67 1.00
N LEU A 40 -11.63 -7.01 2.28
CA LEU A 40 -12.64 -6.33 3.10
C LEU A 40 -12.19 -4.97 3.62
N PHE A 41 -10.87 -4.78 3.84
CA PHE A 41 -10.32 -3.55 4.41
C PHE A 41 -9.58 -2.77 3.34
N SER A 42 -9.90 -1.48 3.22
CA SER A 42 -9.29 -0.56 2.27
C SER A 42 -9.03 0.81 2.90
N LYS A 43 -8.29 1.65 2.21
CA LYS A 43 -8.07 3.05 2.64
C LYS A 43 -9.37 3.88 2.70
N ASP A 44 -10.43 3.42 2.03
CA ASP A 44 -11.75 4.05 2.09
C ASP A 44 -12.49 3.72 3.41
N GLN A 45 -11.91 2.84 4.26
CA GLN A 45 -12.42 2.40 5.57
C GLN A 45 -11.32 2.55 6.63
N ALA A 46 -10.95 3.80 6.91
CA ALA A 46 -9.80 4.14 7.75
C ALA A 46 -9.85 3.47 9.14
N GLU A 47 -11.03 3.34 9.75
CA GLU A 47 -11.22 2.72 11.07
C GLU A 47 -10.77 1.25 11.10
N TYR A 48 -11.04 0.49 10.03
CA TYR A 48 -10.61 -0.92 9.95
C TYR A 48 -9.10 -1.04 9.73
N LEU A 49 -8.51 -0.12 8.97
CA LEU A 49 -7.05 -0.07 8.81
C LEU A 49 -6.36 0.25 10.13
N GLU A 50 -6.89 1.19 10.91
CA GLU A 50 -6.32 1.53 12.22
C GLU A 50 -6.49 0.37 13.23
N ALA A 51 -7.63 -0.31 13.24
CA ALA A 51 -7.82 -1.49 14.07
C ALA A 51 -6.87 -2.64 13.69
N ALA A 52 -6.64 -2.86 12.39
CA ALA A 52 -5.66 -3.83 11.90
C ALA A 52 -4.22 -3.43 12.26
N ARG A 53 -3.90 -2.14 12.18
CA ARG A 53 -2.60 -1.58 12.60
C ARG A 53 -2.36 -1.79 14.10
N ALA A 54 -3.36 -1.50 14.93
CA ALA A 54 -3.32 -1.75 16.36
C ALA A 54 -3.10 -3.24 16.67
N THR A 55 -3.76 -4.12 15.94
CA THR A 55 -3.59 -5.57 16.04
C THR A 55 -2.17 -6.02 15.69
N LEU A 56 -1.62 -5.55 14.56
CA LEU A 56 -0.25 -5.91 14.16
C LEU A 56 0.81 -5.34 15.11
N ASN A 57 0.61 -4.12 15.62
CA ASN A 57 1.49 -3.54 16.63
C ASN A 57 1.54 -4.39 17.89
N HIS A 58 0.38 -4.87 18.34
CA HIS A 58 0.28 -5.75 19.50
C HIS A 58 0.96 -7.10 19.24
N ARG A 59 0.74 -7.72 18.08
CA ARG A 59 1.35 -9.01 17.70
C ARG A 59 2.86 -8.92 17.49
N GLY A 60 3.37 -7.73 17.18
CA GLY A 60 4.78 -7.47 16.93
C GLY A 60 5.27 -8.02 15.59
N ASP A 61 6.52 -7.75 15.29
CA ASP A 61 7.16 -8.05 13.99
C ASP A 61 7.87 -9.42 13.98
N GLY A 62 8.06 -10.04 15.13
CA GLY A 62 8.70 -11.35 15.27
C GLY A 62 7.90 -12.49 14.61
N GLY A 63 8.59 -13.60 14.40
CA GLY A 63 8.00 -14.83 13.86
C GLY A 63 8.94 -15.59 12.95
N THR A 64 8.46 -16.74 12.48
CA THR A 64 9.14 -17.60 11.50
C THR A 64 9.11 -16.95 10.10
N GLY A 65 9.84 -17.51 9.16
CA GLY A 65 9.94 -16.95 7.80
C GLY A 65 8.59 -16.68 7.15
N TRP A 66 7.69 -17.66 7.06
CA TRP A 66 6.36 -17.48 6.47
C TRP A 66 5.48 -16.46 7.24
N SER A 67 5.60 -16.44 8.57
CA SER A 67 4.84 -15.49 9.40
C SER A 67 5.31 -14.05 9.17
N LYS A 68 6.61 -13.86 9.06
CA LYS A 68 7.21 -12.56 8.72
C LYS A 68 6.79 -12.12 7.32
N ALA A 69 6.87 -13.03 6.34
CA ALA A 69 6.43 -12.81 4.97
C ALA A 69 4.95 -12.42 4.88
N ASN A 70 4.07 -13.06 5.66
CA ASN A 70 2.68 -12.65 5.77
C ASN A 70 2.53 -11.22 6.33
N LYS A 71 3.30 -10.87 7.37
CA LYS A 71 3.27 -9.52 7.94
C LYS A 71 3.78 -8.46 6.97
N ILE A 72 4.72 -8.78 6.05
CA ILE A 72 5.12 -7.86 4.97
C ILE A 72 3.92 -7.46 4.14
N ASN A 73 3.10 -8.44 3.71
CA ASN A 73 1.87 -8.18 2.95
C ASN A 73 0.86 -7.35 3.75
N LEU A 74 0.65 -7.68 5.00
CA LEU A 74 -0.28 -6.95 5.88
C LEU A 74 0.16 -5.48 6.05
N TRP A 75 1.45 -5.21 6.27
CA TRP A 75 1.95 -3.83 6.37
C TRP A 75 1.89 -3.09 5.03
N ALA A 76 2.13 -3.77 3.90
CA ALA A 76 1.91 -3.18 2.58
C ALA A 76 0.44 -2.78 2.38
N ARG A 77 -0.52 -3.62 2.79
CA ARG A 77 -1.96 -3.31 2.76
C ARG A 77 -2.39 -2.20 3.74
N LEU A 78 -1.64 -2.02 4.82
CA LEU A 78 -1.77 -0.86 5.71
C LEU A 78 -1.05 0.39 5.19
N LEU A 79 -0.52 0.34 3.98
CA LEU A 79 0.20 1.44 3.31
C LEU A 79 1.47 1.90 4.07
N ASP A 80 2.02 1.03 4.91
CA ASP A 80 3.28 1.27 5.62
C ASP A 80 4.44 0.56 4.92
N GLY A 81 4.90 1.15 3.83
CA GLY A 81 5.99 0.61 3.02
C GLY A 81 7.32 0.53 3.77
N ASN A 82 7.60 1.46 4.68
CA ASN A 82 8.84 1.44 5.45
C ASN A 82 8.88 0.24 6.40
N ARG A 83 7.78 -0.07 7.05
CA ARG A 83 7.73 -1.24 7.96
C ARG A 83 7.72 -2.55 7.17
N ALA A 84 6.98 -2.62 6.04
CA ALA A 84 7.02 -3.77 5.15
C ALA A 84 8.44 -4.03 4.63
N HIS A 85 9.16 -2.99 4.19
CA HIS A 85 10.54 -3.09 3.73
C HIS A 85 11.51 -3.52 4.83
N ARG A 86 11.36 -3.02 6.05
CA ARG A 86 12.17 -3.46 7.19
C ARG A 86 11.99 -4.95 7.45
N LEU A 87 10.75 -5.44 7.46
CA LEU A 87 10.47 -6.87 7.62
C LEU A 87 11.01 -7.72 6.47
N LEU A 88 10.97 -7.22 5.24
CA LEU A 88 11.58 -7.86 4.09
C LEU A 88 13.10 -8.00 4.27
N ALA A 89 13.77 -6.93 4.70
CA ALA A 89 15.21 -6.96 4.98
C ALA A 89 15.56 -7.96 6.10
N GLU A 90 14.74 -8.02 7.15
CA GLU A 90 14.89 -9.01 8.21
C GLU A 90 14.61 -10.44 7.74
N GLN A 91 13.61 -10.63 6.88
CA GLN A 91 13.30 -11.92 6.24
C GLN A 91 14.51 -12.44 5.46
N LEU A 92 15.09 -11.59 4.61
CA LEU A 92 16.26 -11.95 3.81
C LEU A 92 17.50 -12.24 4.69
N LYS A 93 17.67 -11.48 5.77
CA LYS A 93 18.85 -11.61 6.64
C LYS A 93 18.80 -12.82 7.59
N TYR A 94 17.63 -13.12 8.16
CA TYR A 94 17.51 -14.06 9.27
C TYR A 94 16.67 -15.30 8.95
N SER A 95 15.86 -15.25 7.88
CA SER A 95 14.92 -16.31 7.51
C SER A 95 15.10 -16.79 6.07
N THR A 96 16.25 -16.50 5.46
CA THR A 96 16.54 -16.93 4.08
C THR A 96 17.97 -17.47 4.03
N LEU A 97 18.15 -18.65 3.45
CA LEU A 97 19.44 -19.28 3.22
C LEU A 97 20.13 -18.69 1.96
N GLU A 98 21.43 -18.97 1.78
CA GLU A 98 22.20 -18.51 0.62
C GLU A 98 21.62 -19.00 -0.73
N ASN A 99 20.97 -20.16 -0.73
CA ASN A 99 20.26 -20.69 -1.89
C ASN A 99 18.83 -20.09 -2.05
N LEU A 100 18.52 -19.03 -1.32
CA LEU A 100 17.25 -18.31 -1.29
C LEU A 100 16.07 -19.09 -0.66
N TRP A 101 16.30 -20.22 -0.05
CA TRP A 101 15.24 -20.95 0.65
C TRP A 101 14.88 -20.27 1.97
N ASP A 102 13.58 -20.15 2.21
CA ASP A 102 13.07 -19.69 3.50
C ASP A 102 13.39 -20.71 4.60
N THR A 103 13.68 -20.21 5.79
CA THR A 103 13.98 -21.06 6.96
C THR A 103 12.81 -21.09 7.94
N HIS A 104 12.33 -22.31 8.22
CA HIS A 104 11.39 -22.58 9.30
C HIS A 104 11.71 -23.93 9.90
N ALA A 105 12.57 -24.68 9.84
CA ALA A 105 12.85 -26.03 10.30
C ALA A 105 11.61 -26.96 10.34
N PRO A 106 11.18 -27.69 9.27
CA PRO A 106 11.84 -27.73 7.98
C PRO A 106 11.53 -26.50 7.10
N PHE A 107 12.15 -26.42 5.91
CA PHE A 107 11.88 -25.45 4.87
C PHE A 107 10.39 -25.37 4.51
N GLN A 108 9.88 -24.15 4.36
CA GLN A 108 8.52 -23.85 3.91
C GLN A 108 8.55 -22.77 2.82
N ILE A 109 8.08 -23.10 1.63
CA ILE A 109 8.06 -22.21 0.47
C ILE A 109 7.18 -20.95 0.68
N ASP A 110 6.27 -21.02 1.64
CA ASP A 110 5.35 -19.93 1.98
C ASP A 110 6.10 -18.61 2.26
N GLY A 111 7.25 -18.67 2.93
CA GLY A 111 8.07 -17.49 3.20
C GLY A 111 8.62 -16.84 1.94
N ASN A 112 9.02 -17.66 0.96
CA ASN A 112 9.47 -17.18 -0.34
C ASN A 112 8.32 -16.51 -1.12
N PHE A 113 7.19 -17.18 -1.24
CA PHE A 113 6.03 -16.64 -1.97
C PHE A 113 5.45 -15.43 -1.28
N GLY A 114 5.37 -15.44 0.05
CA GLY A 114 4.88 -14.29 0.81
C GLY A 114 5.81 -13.07 0.70
N ALA A 115 7.13 -13.26 0.67
CA ALA A 115 8.09 -12.16 0.47
C ALA A 115 7.94 -11.53 -0.91
N THR A 116 7.86 -12.34 -1.98
CA THR A 116 7.66 -11.85 -3.36
C THR A 116 6.30 -11.18 -3.55
N SER A 117 5.24 -11.75 -2.96
CA SER A 117 3.92 -11.12 -2.92
C SER A 117 3.95 -9.77 -2.19
N GLY A 118 4.65 -9.69 -1.06
CA GLY A 118 4.81 -8.45 -0.30
C GLY A 118 5.50 -7.34 -1.09
N ILE A 119 6.52 -7.67 -1.88
CA ILE A 119 7.15 -6.73 -2.81
C ILE A 119 6.13 -6.22 -3.83
N ALA A 120 5.36 -7.12 -4.43
CA ALA A 120 4.33 -6.74 -5.39
C ALA A 120 3.25 -5.85 -4.75
N GLU A 121 2.79 -6.16 -3.54
CA GLU A 121 1.80 -5.37 -2.79
C GLU A 121 2.33 -3.98 -2.38
N MET A 122 3.63 -3.81 -2.16
CA MET A 122 4.22 -2.48 -1.94
C MET A 122 4.20 -1.63 -3.20
N LEU A 123 4.29 -2.24 -4.39
CA LEU A 123 4.39 -1.56 -5.68
C LEU A 123 3.04 -1.38 -6.38
N LEU A 124 2.11 -2.33 -6.24
CA LEU A 124 0.85 -2.33 -6.96
C LEU A 124 -0.24 -3.05 -6.16
N GLN A 125 -1.34 -2.37 -5.90
CA GLN A 125 -2.54 -2.99 -5.30
C GLN A 125 -3.75 -2.83 -6.22
N SER A 126 -4.62 -3.85 -6.26
CA SER A 126 -5.83 -3.84 -7.08
C SER A 126 -7.00 -4.59 -6.44
N HIS A 127 -6.98 -4.76 -5.11
CA HIS A 127 -7.91 -5.63 -4.40
C HIS A 127 -9.27 -4.98 -4.09
N THR A 128 -9.41 -3.67 -4.25
CA THR A 128 -10.59 -2.91 -3.82
C THR A 128 -11.35 -2.26 -4.98
N GLY A 129 -11.24 -2.84 -6.19
CA GLY A 129 -11.97 -2.37 -7.36
C GLY A 129 -11.30 -1.23 -8.14
N TYR A 130 -10.11 -0.84 -7.74
CA TYR A 130 -9.25 0.11 -8.47
C TYR A 130 -7.79 -0.34 -8.41
N ILE A 131 -6.98 0.14 -9.33
CA ILE A 131 -5.54 -0.12 -9.37
C ILE A 131 -4.81 1.07 -8.75
N ALA A 132 -4.04 0.79 -7.69
CA ALA A 132 -3.24 1.78 -6.98
C ALA A 132 -1.74 1.51 -7.24
N PRO A 133 -1.06 2.30 -8.06
CA PRO A 133 0.39 2.21 -8.21
C PRO A 133 1.10 2.84 -7.02
N LEU A 134 2.22 2.24 -6.60
CA LEU A 134 3.10 2.67 -5.51
C LEU A 134 2.38 2.95 -4.17
N PRO A 135 1.41 2.12 -3.73
CA PRO A 135 0.58 2.42 -2.58
C PRO A 135 1.36 2.38 -1.25
N ALA A 136 2.43 1.59 -1.18
CA ALA A 136 3.24 1.39 0.01
C ALA A 136 4.75 1.44 -0.33
N LEU A 137 5.16 2.45 -1.12
CA LEU A 137 6.55 2.60 -1.54
C LEU A 137 7.43 3.01 -0.35
N PRO A 138 8.46 2.21 0.03
CA PRO A 138 9.36 2.56 1.12
C PRO A 138 10.30 3.72 0.74
N ASP A 139 10.82 4.42 1.74
CA ASP A 139 11.78 5.50 1.53
C ASP A 139 13.09 5.03 0.88
N ALA A 140 13.44 3.76 1.09
CA ALA A 140 14.61 3.14 0.48
C ALA A 140 14.52 3.01 -1.05
N TRP A 141 13.30 2.98 -1.61
CA TRP A 141 13.07 2.82 -3.05
C TRP A 141 12.65 4.15 -3.69
N LYS A 142 13.49 5.19 -3.52
CA LYS A 142 13.21 6.52 -4.06
C LYS A 142 12.99 6.52 -5.57
N ASP A 143 13.84 5.81 -6.28
CA ASP A 143 13.84 5.71 -7.74
C ASP A 143 13.72 4.25 -8.13
N GLY A 144 13.01 3.98 -9.22
CA GLY A 144 12.88 2.61 -9.70
C GLY A 144 11.97 2.48 -10.90
N GLN A 145 11.87 1.24 -11.35
CA GLN A 145 10.96 0.83 -12.40
C GLN A 145 10.55 -0.62 -12.22
N VAL A 146 9.37 -0.94 -12.67
CA VAL A 146 8.87 -2.31 -12.74
C VAL A 146 7.98 -2.47 -13.97
N SER A 147 7.98 -3.67 -14.55
CA SER A 147 7.15 -4.00 -15.70
C SER A 147 6.56 -5.40 -15.54
N GLY A 148 5.41 -5.64 -16.17
CA GLY A 148 4.77 -6.95 -16.22
C GLY A 148 4.02 -7.36 -14.96
N LEU A 149 3.74 -6.44 -14.02
CA LEU A 149 2.83 -6.73 -12.92
C LEU A 149 1.39 -6.79 -13.45
N VAL A 150 0.65 -7.83 -13.10
CA VAL A 150 -0.72 -8.00 -13.56
C VAL A 150 -1.71 -7.66 -12.45
N ALA A 151 -2.49 -6.63 -12.66
CA ALA A 151 -3.57 -6.20 -11.78
C ALA A 151 -4.89 -6.93 -12.09
N ARG A 152 -5.83 -6.91 -11.15
CA ARG A 152 -7.19 -7.41 -11.36
C ARG A 152 -7.85 -6.71 -12.54
N GLY A 153 -8.67 -7.45 -13.31
CA GLY A 153 -9.16 -7.00 -14.61
C GLY A 153 -8.19 -7.35 -15.75
N ASN A 154 -7.11 -8.08 -15.44
CA ASN A 154 -6.08 -8.51 -16.41
C ASN A 154 -5.41 -7.33 -17.13
N PHE A 155 -5.07 -6.30 -16.37
CA PHE A 155 -4.26 -5.17 -16.82
C PHE A 155 -2.79 -5.45 -16.50
N GLU A 156 -1.94 -5.53 -17.53
CA GLU A 156 -0.50 -5.60 -17.33
C GLU A 156 0.05 -4.19 -17.13
N VAL A 157 0.78 -3.99 -16.03
CA VAL A 157 1.19 -2.68 -15.54
C VAL A 157 2.70 -2.53 -15.61
N SER A 158 3.14 -1.42 -16.18
CA SER A 158 4.55 -1.01 -16.14
C SER A 158 4.62 0.43 -15.63
N MET A 159 5.60 0.71 -14.77
CA MET A 159 5.75 2.03 -14.18
C MET A 159 7.22 2.36 -13.90
N LYS A 160 7.51 3.66 -13.93
CA LYS A 160 8.80 4.24 -13.55
C LYS A 160 8.56 5.40 -12.60
N TRP A 161 9.37 5.49 -11.57
CA TRP A 161 9.27 6.57 -10.58
C TRP A 161 10.64 7.14 -10.24
N LYS A 162 10.64 8.39 -9.82
CA LYS A 162 11.81 9.12 -9.34
C LYS A 162 11.40 9.99 -8.15
N ASP A 163 12.23 10.04 -7.13
CA ASP A 163 11.94 10.75 -5.88
C ASP A 163 10.54 10.41 -5.34
N LYS A 164 10.18 9.11 -5.40
CA LYS A 164 8.88 8.54 -4.98
C LYS A 164 7.67 9.03 -5.79
N ASN A 165 7.88 9.73 -6.89
CA ASN A 165 6.82 10.22 -7.78
C ASN A 165 6.83 9.45 -9.10
N LEU A 166 5.65 9.05 -9.58
CA LEU A 166 5.52 8.46 -10.91
C LEU A 166 6.06 9.42 -11.97
N GLN A 167 6.84 8.87 -12.89
CA GLN A 167 7.32 9.55 -14.10
C GLN A 167 6.56 9.02 -15.31
N SER A 168 6.28 7.74 -15.34
CA SER A 168 5.45 7.09 -16.34
C SER A 168 4.68 5.92 -15.73
N LEU A 169 3.48 5.70 -16.26
CA LEU A 169 2.64 4.57 -15.91
C LEU A 169 1.96 4.10 -17.19
N SER A 170 1.97 2.80 -17.45
CA SER A 170 1.29 2.23 -18.60
C SER A 170 0.52 0.97 -18.21
N PHE A 171 -0.57 0.75 -18.92
CA PHE A 171 -1.41 -0.44 -18.82
C PHE A 171 -1.60 -1.05 -20.20
N LEU A 172 -1.45 -2.35 -20.30
CA LEU A 172 -1.96 -3.14 -21.42
C LEU A 172 -3.26 -3.81 -20.97
N SER A 173 -4.36 -3.50 -21.62
CA SER A 173 -5.66 -4.12 -21.35
C SER A 173 -5.76 -5.45 -22.09
N ASN A 174 -5.53 -6.57 -21.39
CA ASN A 174 -5.52 -7.89 -22.03
C ASN A 174 -6.90 -8.41 -22.44
N VAL A 175 -7.97 -7.92 -21.79
CA VAL A 175 -9.34 -8.41 -22.04
C VAL A 175 -10.38 -7.31 -22.29
N GLY A 176 -10.02 -6.04 -22.13
CA GLY A 176 -10.94 -4.91 -22.11
C GLY A 176 -11.59 -4.71 -20.74
N GLY A 177 -12.50 -3.76 -20.66
CA GLY A 177 -13.22 -3.42 -19.43
C GLY A 177 -12.81 -2.07 -18.84
N ASP A 178 -13.33 -1.77 -17.67
CA ASP A 178 -13.08 -0.50 -17.00
C ASP A 178 -11.75 -0.50 -16.28
N LEU A 179 -10.84 0.38 -16.68
CA LEU A 179 -9.61 0.70 -15.98
C LEU A 179 -9.89 1.81 -14.97
N ILE A 180 -9.86 1.48 -13.68
CA ILE A 180 -9.98 2.47 -12.60
C ILE A 180 -8.61 2.60 -11.94
N VAL A 181 -8.06 3.82 -11.94
CA VAL A 181 -6.73 4.13 -11.36
C VAL A 181 -6.88 5.10 -10.20
N ASP A 182 -6.23 4.80 -9.10
CA ASP A 182 -6.19 5.64 -7.91
C ASP A 182 -4.73 6.00 -7.59
N TYR A 183 -4.37 7.24 -7.86
CA TYR A 183 -3.04 7.80 -7.56
C TYR A 183 -3.16 9.31 -7.34
N PRO A 184 -2.40 9.91 -6.41
CA PRO A 184 -2.49 11.34 -6.14
C PRO A 184 -2.37 12.21 -7.39
N ASN A 185 -3.35 13.09 -7.59
CA ASN A 185 -3.47 14.02 -8.72
C ASN A 185 -3.45 13.34 -10.11
N ILE A 186 -3.90 12.11 -10.22
CA ILE A 186 -3.90 11.35 -11.49
C ILE A 186 -4.71 12.06 -12.58
N GLU A 187 -5.75 12.79 -12.21
CA GLU A 187 -6.63 13.56 -13.09
C GLU A 187 -5.90 14.69 -13.84
N ALA A 188 -4.77 15.16 -13.29
CA ALA A 188 -3.95 16.20 -13.91
C ALA A 188 -2.86 15.65 -14.84
N SER A 189 -2.71 14.33 -14.93
CA SER A 189 -1.75 13.70 -15.84
C SER A 189 -2.23 13.75 -17.29
N GLN A 190 -1.30 13.64 -18.23
CA GLN A 190 -1.62 13.47 -19.64
C GLN A 190 -1.90 12.01 -19.93
N ILE A 191 -3.12 11.70 -20.41
CA ILE A 191 -3.56 10.34 -20.68
C ILE A 191 -3.68 10.11 -22.19
N LYS A 192 -3.14 8.98 -22.65
CA LYS A 192 -3.26 8.55 -24.06
C LYS A 192 -3.73 7.10 -24.11
N VAL A 193 -4.59 6.79 -25.07
CA VAL A 193 -4.95 5.41 -25.44
C VAL A 193 -4.46 5.18 -26.87
N ASN A 194 -3.61 4.17 -27.04
CA ASN A 194 -2.97 3.87 -28.33
C ASN A 194 -2.29 5.12 -28.96
N GLY A 195 -1.63 5.92 -28.13
CA GLY A 195 -0.93 7.13 -28.52
C GLY A 195 -1.81 8.36 -28.74
N LYS A 196 -3.14 8.23 -28.69
CA LYS A 196 -4.10 9.34 -28.88
C LYS A 196 -4.52 9.93 -27.54
N PRO A 197 -4.46 11.25 -27.35
CA PRO A 197 -4.91 11.90 -26.12
C PRO A 197 -6.40 11.61 -25.86
N VAL A 198 -6.72 11.30 -24.59
CA VAL A 198 -8.09 11.06 -24.12
C VAL A 198 -8.35 11.76 -22.80
N LYS A 199 -9.61 11.96 -22.48
CA LYS A 199 -10.03 12.40 -21.14
C LYS A 199 -10.65 11.23 -20.39
N ALA A 200 -10.23 11.04 -19.13
CA ALA A 200 -10.85 10.08 -18.23
C ALA A 200 -12.07 10.67 -17.53
N THR A 201 -12.96 9.81 -17.07
CA THR A 201 -14.00 10.19 -16.12
C THR A 201 -13.39 10.31 -14.72
N ILE A 202 -13.58 11.45 -14.06
CA ILE A 202 -13.15 11.63 -12.67
C ILE A 202 -14.25 11.07 -11.78
N LEU A 203 -13.94 10.05 -10.97
CA LEU A 203 -14.86 9.43 -10.02
C LEU A 203 -14.86 10.16 -8.67
N LYS A 204 -13.69 10.52 -8.20
CA LYS A 204 -13.41 11.34 -7.03
C LYS A 204 -11.96 11.85 -7.11
N ASP A 205 -11.56 12.72 -6.18
CA ASP A 205 -10.18 13.19 -6.10
C ASP A 205 -9.21 12.00 -6.13
N ASN A 206 -8.18 12.10 -6.98
CA ASN A 206 -7.15 11.08 -7.19
C ASN A 206 -7.65 9.77 -7.81
N ARG A 207 -8.89 9.67 -8.27
CA ARG A 207 -9.44 8.43 -8.88
C ARG A 207 -10.16 8.72 -10.18
N ILE A 208 -9.73 8.04 -11.23
CA ILE A 208 -10.28 8.17 -12.58
C ILE A 208 -10.69 6.82 -13.15
N GLN A 209 -11.56 6.85 -14.17
CA GLN A 209 -12.02 5.68 -14.92
C GLN A 209 -11.87 5.90 -16.43
N LEU A 210 -11.48 4.84 -17.12
CA LEU A 210 -11.41 4.75 -18.58
C LEU A 210 -12.03 3.42 -19.02
N ALA A 211 -12.96 3.45 -19.98
CA ALA A 211 -13.37 2.23 -20.66
C ALA A 211 -12.28 1.82 -21.65
N THR A 212 -11.89 0.55 -21.64
CA THR A 212 -10.85 0.01 -22.51
C THR A 212 -11.36 -1.16 -23.35
N GLN A 213 -10.68 -1.36 -24.48
CA GLN A 213 -10.85 -2.54 -25.33
C GLN A 213 -9.66 -3.49 -25.13
N LYS A 214 -9.85 -4.75 -25.49
CA LYS A 214 -8.76 -5.71 -25.52
C LYS A 214 -7.64 -5.23 -26.45
N GLY A 215 -6.40 -5.22 -25.93
CA GLY A 215 -5.22 -4.78 -26.65
C GLY A 215 -4.93 -3.29 -26.55
N ASP A 216 -5.77 -2.51 -25.90
CA ASP A 216 -5.48 -1.09 -25.68
C ASP A 216 -4.24 -0.91 -24.80
N VAL A 217 -3.38 0.02 -25.21
CA VAL A 217 -2.25 0.50 -24.44
C VAL A 217 -2.58 1.90 -23.91
N ILE A 218 -2.72 2.01 -22.60
CA ILE A 218 -3.02 3.25 -21.90
C ILE A 218 -1.74 3.77 -21.27
N THR A 219 -1.38 5.01 -21.55
CA THR A 219 -0.18 5.66 -20.97
C THR A 219 -0.54 6.93 -20.24
N PHE A 220 0.14 7.11 -19.11
CA PHE A 220 0.05 8.31 -18.28
C PHE A 220 1.42 8.95 -18.22
N GLU A 221 1.48 10.24 -18.48
CA GLU A 221 2.69 11.04 -18.52
C GLU A 221 2.45 12.39 -17.82
N HIS A 222 3.50 13.15 -17.53
CA HIS A 222 3.41 14.48 -16.94
C HIS A 222 2.62 14.50 -15.62
N PHE A 223 3.02 13.60 -14.72
CA PHE A 223 2.44 13.61 -13.38
C PHE A 223 2.82 14.90 -12.66
N PRO A 224 1.86 15.60 -12.06
CA PRO A 224 2.20 16.72 -11.19
C PRO A 224 3.06 16.20 -10.04
N GLY A 225 4.10 16.93 -9.71
CA GLY A 225 4.96 16.62 -8.59
C GLY A 225 4.17 16.62 -7.28
N ARG A 226 4.73 16.01 -6.26
CA ARG A 226 4.13 15.92 -4.93
C ARG A 226 5.01 16.59 -3.90
N VAL A 227 4.40 17.16 -2.87
CA VAL A 227 5.15 17.51 -1.67
C VAL A 227 5.61 16.23 -0.99
N THR A 228 6.91 15.99 -0.98
CA THR A 228 7.53 14.78 -0.41
C THR A 228 8.19 15.04 0.93
N SER A 229 8.37 16.32 1.30
CA SER A 229 8.86 16.73 2.61
C SER A 229 7.99 17.86 3.14
N LEU A 230 7.43 17.67 4.31
CA LEU A 230 6.67 18.69 5.03
C LEU A 230 7.15 18.71 6.47
N THR A 231 7.64 19.87 6.92
CA THR A 231 7.97 20.11 8.31
C THR A 231 7.06 21.19 8.84
N ALA A 232 6.48 20.98 10.02
CA ALA A 232 5.69 21.95 10.72
C ALA A 232 6.36 22.27 12.07
N VAL A 233 6.75 23.52 12.26
CA VAL A 233 7.34 24.01 13.51
C VAL A 233 6.40 24.99 14.15
N ARG A 234 5.96 24.70 15.37
CA ARG A 234 5.09 25.60 16.12
C ARG A 234 5.90 26.81 16.58
N GLN A 235 5.51 27.99 16.13
CA GLN A 235 6.16 29.25 16.51
C GLN A 235 5.60 29.81 17.82
N ASN A 236 4.27 29.64 18.05
CA ASN A 236 3.59 30.09 19.26
C ASN A 236 2.26 29.35 19.42
N GLY A 237 1.40 29.81 20.33
CA GLY A 237 0.12 29.15 20.61
C GLY A 237 -0.86 29.10 19.42
N VAL A 238 -0.69 29.96 18.42
CA VAL A 238 -1.65 30.14 17.31
C VAL A 238 -1.03 30.00 15.93
N THR A 239 0.30 30.04 15.80
CA THR A 239 0.99 29.98 14.50
C THR A 239 1.95 28.80 14.40
N ALA A 240 2.06 28.25 13.21
CA ALA A 240 3.07 27.27 12.85
C ALA A 240 3.71 27.65 11.50
N GLU A 241 5.01 27.47 11.43
CA GLU A 241 5.76 27.59 10.18
C GLU A 241 5.76 26.25 9.45
N LEU A 242 5.40 26.26 8.18
CA LEU A 242 5.40 25.08 7.31
C LEU A 242 6.52 25.23 6.28
N THR A 243 7.41 24.26 6.25
CA THR A 243 8.47 24.17 5.25
C THR A 243 8.26 22.89 4.45
N PHE A 244 8.27 23.03 3.11
CA PHE A 244 8.10 21.88 2.21
C PHE A 244 8.90 22.08 0.92
N ASN A 245 9.15 20.98 0.20
CA ASN A 245 9.82 21.06 -1.12
C ASN A 245 8.90 21.76 -2.13
N GLN A 246 9.49 22.64 -2.92
CA GLN A 246 8.81 23.21 -4.07
C GLN A 246 8.53 22.12 -5.10
N VAL A 247 7.34 22.13 -5.68
CA VAL A 247 6.92 21.20 -6.73
C VAL A 247 6.93 21.93 -8.05
N GLU A 248 7.74 21.46 -9.00
CA GLU A 248 7.83 22.04 -10.32
C GLU A 248 6.47 22.02 -11.04
N GLY A 249 6.07 23.16 -11.61
CA GLY A 249 4.79 23.32 -12.30
C GLY A 249 3.58 23.53 -11.38
N ALA A 250 3.73 23.49 -10.06
CA ALA A 250 2.64 23.80 -9.14
C ALA A 250 2.33 25.32 -9.16
N THR A 251 1.08 25.65 -9.38
CA THR A 251 0.59 27.06 -9.35
C THR A 251 0.07 27.46 -7.96
N HIS A 252 -0.27 26.47 -7.13
CA HIS A 252 -0.75 26.68 -5.75
C HIS A 252 -0.58 25.41 -4.92
N TYR A 253 -0.66 25.57 -3.60
CA TYR A 253 -0.65 24.47 -2.63
C TYR A 253 -1.88 24.58 -1.74
N VAL A 254 -2.52 23.44 -1.50
CA VAL A 254 -3.63 23.34 -0.55
C VAL A 254 -3.11 22.77 0.75
N ILE A 255 -3.29 23.50 1.85
CA ILE A 255 -2.90 23.07 3.19
C ILE A 255 -4.15 22.59 3.92
N GLN A 256 -4.17 21.34 4.32
CA GLN A 256 -5.24 20.75 5.12
C GLN A 256 -4.71 20.37 6.50
N ARG A 257 -5.42 20.75 7.52
CA ARG A 257 -5.15 20.36 8.90
C ARG A 257 -6.23 19.40 9.38
N GLN A 258 -5.82 18.19 9.75
CA GLN A 258 -6.72 17.30 10.47
C GLN A 258 -6.66 17.63 11.96
N VAL A 259 -7.79 18.01 12.53
CA VAL A 259 -7.96 18.19 13.98
C VAL A 259 -8.56 16.86 14.48
N LYS A 260 -7.85 16.19 15.39
CA LYS A 260 -8.49 15.11 16.16
C LYS A 260 -9.39 15.79 17.20
N ASP A 261 -10.66 15.49 17.16
CA ASP A 261 -11.55 15.80 18.28
C ASP A 261 -11.03 15.04 19.52
N LEU A 262 -10.81 15.79 20.58
CA LEU A 262 -10.32 15.27 21.86
C LEU A 262 -11.41 14.50 22.59
#